data_81b8a850ab7d7e570c5ddc9e76d85a63
#
_entry.id   81b8a850ab7d7e570c5ddc9e76d85a63
#
_cell.length_a   1.000
_cell.length_b   1.000
_cell.length_c   1.000
_cell.angle_alpha   90.00
_cell.angle_beta   90.00
_cell.angle_gamma   90.00
#
_symmetry.space_group_name_H-M   'P 1'
#
loop_
_entity.id
_entity.type
_entity.pdbx_description
1 polymer ?
#
loop_
_entity_poly.entity_id
_entity_poly.type
_entity_poly.pdbx_seq_one_letter_code
_entity_poly.pdbx_strand_id
1 'polypeptide(L)'
;MKLTDISPAIALTPLDGRYHKATAPLVEYMSEPALNRERMRVEVEWMILLANGFEGNGNQPIVDGVKPFTAEEQAFLRAIPEDFGAEGIKQHAAHEAITHHDVKAVEYYIDDQIDKAPAELTNINDELKTLVHFACTSEDINNLSIARCVKNAMENVWTPEFKRIIDHLAGKAEEFKDMPLLSLTHGQPATPTTLGKELAVHVYRLNRQLKHIENQEYLGKINGATGTFGAHLAACPDVDWIAVSREFVTNRMGLTWNPLTTQIESHDWQAELYSTVSHANRIMHNLCVDVWMYISRGVFAQVPVKGATGSSTMPHKVNPIRFENAEANFEISCSLLDTLSATLVESRWQRDLTDSTTQRNIGSALGYSLLALTNLMGGLESIHPNTHVIERELDENWEVLGEPIQTAMRACELKGLPGMDKPYEKVKELMRGHTINKEQVEQFIDQQSFDPETAARLKALTPATYTGVASQLVAFGR
;
A
#
# COMPACT_ATOMS: atom_id res chain seq x y z
N MET A 1 18.35 26.60 21.33
CA MET A 1 17.32 26.33 20.26
C MET A 1 15.97 26.68 20.86
N LYS A 2 15.17 27.49 20.17
CA LYS A 2 13.79 27.75 20.57
C LYS A 2 12.92 26.60 20.06
N LEU A 3 11.85 26.27 20.78
CA LEU A 3 10.89 25.23 20.32
C LEU A 3 10.16 25.59 18.99
N THR A 4 10.30 26.84 18.56
CA THR A 4 9.81 27.32 17.25
C THR A 4 10.75 27.03 16.09
N ASP A 5 12.00 26.60 16.35
CA ASP A 5 12.96 26.27 15.32
C ASP A 5 12.69 24.84 14.84
N ILE A 6 12.13 24.69 13.64
CA ILE A 6 11.71 23.39 13.11
C ILE A 6 12.93 22.50 12.88
N SER A 7 12.91 21.33 13.48
CA SER A 7 13.86 20.25 13.25
C SER A 7 13.18 18.91 13.58
N PRO A 8 13.71 17.75 13.14
CA PRO A 8 13.14 16.45 13.50
C PRO A 8 12.99 16.25 15.02
N ALA A 9 13.81 16.87 15.83
CA ALA A 9 13.75 16.77 17.30
C ALA A 9 12.53 17.49 17.90
N ILE A 10 11.99 18.50 17.22
CA ILE A 10 10.87 19.34 17.69
C ILE A 10 9.71 19.40 16.68
N ALA A 11 9.69 18.49 15.72
CA ALA A 11 8.60 18.41 14.76
C ALA A 11 7.27 18.07 15.45
N LEU A 12 6.19 18.70 14.98
CA LEU A 12 4.85 18.46 15.52
C LEU A 12 4.36 17.04 15.19
N THR A 13 4.65 16.54 13.98
CA THR A 13 4.26 15.20 13.57
C THR A 13 5.33 14.17 13.94
N PRO A 14 4.95 12.98 14.42
CA PRO A 14 5.93 11.92 14.69
C PRO A 14 6.63 11.42 13.42
N LEU A 15 6.02 11.57 12.22
CA LEU A 15 6.60 11.16 10.94
C LEU A 15 7.87 11.97 10.63
N ASP A 16 7.83 13.28 10.85
CA ASP A 16 8.98 14.18 10.61
C ASP A 16 9.93 14.26 11.83
N GLY A 17 9.49 13.78 13.00
CA GLY A 17 10.25 13.72 14.23
C GLY A 17 10.84 12.34 14.48
N ARG A 18 10.27 11.66 15.49
CA ARG A 18 10.72 10.35 15.98
C ARG A 18 10.91 9.29 14.89
N TYR A 19 10.05 9.28 13.89
CA TYR A 19 10.01 8.25 12.84
C TYR A 19 10.60 8.72 11.51
N HIS A 20 11.21 9.90 11.45
CA HIS A 20 11.78 10.49 10.23
C HIS A 20 12.62 9.51 9.42
N LYS A 21 13.47 8.69 10.09
CA LYS A 21 14.30 7.70 9.40
C LYS A 21 13.48 6.66 8.61
N ALA A 22 12.32 6.25 9.12
CA ALA A 22 11.46 5.24 8.47
C ALA A 22 10.67 5.85 7.31
N THR A 23 10.34 7.14 7.39
CA THR A 23 9.54 7.85 6.37
C THR A 23 10.39 8.61 5.34
N ALA A 24 11.69 8.76 5.59
CA ALA A 24 12.61 9.48 4.71
C ALA A 24 12.52 9.10 3.22
N PRO A 25 12.33 7.82 2.81
CA PRO A 25 12.17 7.48 1.40
C PRO A 25 11.00 8.16 0.71
N LEU A 26 9.94 8.53 1.44
CA LEU A 26 8.78 9.23 0.88
C LEU A 26 9.01 10.73 0.68
N VAL A 27 9.97 11.33 1.38
CA VAL A 27 10.27 12.78 1.29
C VAL A 27 10.59 13.19 -0.14
N GLU A 28 11.29 12.32 -0.88
CA GLU A 28 11.66 12.56 -2.28
C GLU A 28 10.46 12.70 -3.22
N TYR A 29 9.32 12.14 -2.86
CA TYR A 29 8.12 12.11 -3.71
C TYR A 29 6.94 12.88 -3.14
N MET A 30 6.82 12.97 -1.80
CA MET A 30 5.60 13.43 -1.14
C MET A 30 5.78 14.67 -0.28
N SER A 31 6.98 15.27 -0.27
CA SER A 31 7.21 16.56 0.39
C SER A 31 6.73 17.73 -0.49
N GLU A 32 6.50 18.91 0.12
CA GLU A 32 6.17 20.13 -0.64
C GLU A 32 7.24 20.50 -1.69
N PRO A 33 8.56 20.42 -1.39
CA PRO A 33 9.57 20.60 -2.43
C PRO A 33 9.50 19.56 -3.56
N ALA A 34 9.15 18.31 -3.27
CA ALA A 34 8.97 17.29 -4.30
C ALA A 34 7.79 17.62 -5.23
N LEU A 35 6.67 18.09 -4.67
CA LEU A 35 5.52 18.56 -5.45
C LEU A 35 5.91 19.75 -6.34
N ASN A 36 6.63 20.73 -5.81
CA ASN A 36 7.08 21.88 -6.59
C ASN A 36 8.05 21.49 -7.70
N ARG A 37 8.92 20.52 -7.45
CA ARG A 37 9.79 19.94 -8.48
C ARG A 37 8.99 19.28 -9.62
N GLU A 38 7.95 18.54 -9.30
CA GLU A 38 7.08 17.95 -10.34
C GLU A 38 6.25 19.02 -11.08
N ARG A 39 5.81 20.09 -10.41
CA ARG A 39 5.18 21.25 -11.08
C ARG A 39 6.13 21.89 -12.10
N MET A 40 7.39 22.13 -11.73
CA MET A 40 8.41 22.62 -12.67
C MET A 40 8.62 21.68 -13.83
N ARG A 41 8.64 20.37 -13.58
CA ARG A 41 8.77 19.35 -14.63
C ARG A 41 7.61 19.39 -15.62
N VAL A 42 6.37 19.52 -15.12
CA VAL A 42 5.18 19.64 -15.97
C VAL A 42 5.27 20.88 -16.85
N GLU A 43 5.60 22.04 -16.26
CA GLU A 43 5.77 23.31 -17.01
C GLU A 43 6.86 23.20 -18.07
N VAL A 44 8.03 22.69 -17.72
CA VAL A 44 9.17 22.52 -18.63
C VAL A 44 8.84 21.58 -19.79
N GLU A 45 8.26 20.43 -19.52
CA GLU A 45 7.89 19.49 -20.59
C GLU A 45 6.75 20.04 -21.47
N TRP A 46 5.85 20.85 -20.89
CA TRP A 46 4.83 21.56 -21.67
C TRP A 46 5.46 22.56 -22.62
N MET A 47 6.38 23.41 -22.16
CA MET A 47 7.14 24.36 -23.00
C MET A 47 7.89 23.61 -24.11
N ILE A 48 8.56 22.49 -23.78
CA ILE A 48 9.29 21.69 -24.79
C ILE A 48 8.33 21.11 -25.82
N LEU A 49 7.17 20.62 -25.42
CA LEU A 49 6.16 20.11 -26.34
C LEU A 49 5.62 21.23 -27.28
N LEU A 50 5.31 22.39 -26.70
CA LEU A 50 4.81 23.53 -27.48
C LEU A 50 5.83 24.01 -28.55
N ALA A 51 7.12 23.99 -28.22
CA ALA A 51 8.19 24.43 -29.12
C ALA A 51 8.63 23.35 -30.12
N ASN A 52 8.69 22.10 -29.73
CA ASN A 52 9.26 21.03 -30.55
C ASN A 52 8.22 20.10 -31.19
N GLY A 53 6.95 20.22 -30.78
CA GLY A 53 5.91 19.33 -31.26
C GLY A 53 6.11 17.86 -30.84
N PHE A 54 5.47 16.97 -31.58
CA PHE A 54 5.53 15.52 -31.40
C PHE A 54 5.38 14.81 -32.76
N GLU A 55 5.59 13.50 -32.81
CA GLU A 55 5.56 12.76 -34.08
C GLU A 55 4.22 12.94 -34.82
N GLY A 56 3.11 12.95 -34.11
CA GLY A 56 1.76 13.07 -34.69
C GLY A 56 1.50 14.42 -35.39
N ASN A 57 2.27 15.49 -35.08
CA ASN A 57 2.23 16.75 -35.79
C ASN A 57 3.47 17.01 -36.65
N GLY A 58 4.26 15.98 -36.93
CA GLY A 58 5.47 16.06 -37.73
C GLY A 58 6.63 16.80 -37.05
N ASN A 59 6.65 16.81 -35.71
CA ASN A 59 7.66 17.51 -34.89
C ASN A 59 7.78 19.02 -35.22
N GLN A 60 6.67 19.65 -35.52
CA GLN A 60 6.63 21.08 -35.76
C GLN A 60 6.20 21.83 -34.49
N PRO A 61 6.65 23.06 -34.29
CA PRO A 61 6.14 23.90 -33.19
C PRO A 61 4.61 23.95 -33.21
N ILE A 62 4.03 23.82 -32.00
CA ILE A 62 2.57 23.89 -31.82
C ILE A 62 2.10 25.36 -31.77
N VAL A 63 2.94 26.23 -31.22
CA VAL A 63 2.68 27.67 -31.14
C VAL A 63 3.47 28.38 -32.20
N ASP A 64 2.79 29.14 -33.08
CA ASP A 64 3.41 29.89 -34.16
C ASP A 64 4.42 30.91 -33.60
N GLY A 65 5.55 31.04 -34.30
CA GLY A 65 6.62 31.98 -33.94
C GLY A 65 7.61 31.45 -32.90
N VAL A 66 7.31 30.32 -32.27
CA VAL A 66 8.26 29.66 -31.35
C VAL A 66 9.27 28.86 -32.16
N LYS A 67 10.56 28.96 -31.79
CA LYS A 67 11.63 28.15 -32.38
C LYS A 67 11.79 26.83 -31.62
N PRO A 68 11.98 25.69 -32.32
CA PRO A 68 12.28 24.42 -31.67
C PRO A 68 13.56 24.51 -30.85
N PHE A 69 13.52 23.94 -29.63
CA PHE A 69 14.71 23.84 -28.79
C PHE A 69 15.66 22.78 -29.30
N THR A 70 16.96 23.08 -29.28
CA THR A 70 18.05 22.10 -29.48
C THR A 70 18.09 21.09 -28.35
N ALA A 71 18.86 20.02 -28.52
CA ALA A 71 19.05 19.03 -27.46
C ALA A 71 19.69 19.63 -26.20
N GLU A 72 20.62 20.56 -26.37
CA GLU A 72 21.28 21.27 -25.27
C GLU A 72 20.29 22.20 -24.53
N GLU A 73 19.44 22.92 -25.26
CA GLU A 73 18.40 23.78 -24.69
C GLU A 73 17.36 22.96 -23.92
N GLN A 74 16.91 21.84 -24.46
CA GLN A 74 16.01 20.92 -23.73
C GLN A 74 16.67 20.35 -22.47
N ALA A 75 17.98 20.01 -22.54
CA ALA A 75 18.72 19.53 -21.38
C ALA A 75 18.83 20.59 -20.29
N PHE A 76 19.08 21.85 -20.66
CA PHE A 76 19.07 22.98 -19.73
C PHE A 76 17.72 23.15 -19.04
N LEU A 77 16.62 23.17 -19.82
CA LEU A 77 15.28 23.30 -19.26
C LEU A 77 14.94 22.13 -18.29
N ARG A 78 15.29 20.91 -18.68
CA ARG A 78 15.06 19.71 -17.82
C ARG A 78 15.93 19.67 -16.58
N ALA A 79 17.06 20.38 -16.56
CA ALA A 79 17.88 20.51 -15.36
C ALA A 79 17.21 21.39 -14.29
N ILE A 80 16.32 22.30 -14.65
CA ILE A 80 15.64 23.22 -13.69
C ILE A 80 14.96 22.46 -12.54
N PRO A 81 14.06 21.47 -12.78
CA PRO A 81 13.49 20.67 -11.71
C PRO A 81 14.51 19.74 -11.03
N GLU A 82 15.52 19.22 -11.73
CA GLU A 82 16.52 18.32 -11.13
C GLU A 82 17.45 19.05 -10.16
N ASP A 83 17.81 20.29 -10.45
CA ASP A 83 18.68 21.12 -9.63
C ASP A 83 17.94 21.86 -8.50
N PHE A 84 16.63 21.59 -8.33
CA PHE A 84 15.82 22.23 -7.29
C PHE A 84 16.18 21.69 -5.89
N GLY A 85 17.25 22.27 -5.34
CA GLY A 85 17.79 21.96 -4.01
C GLY A 85 17.48 23.05 -2.98
N ALA A 86 18.24 23.06 -1.89
CA ALA A 86 18.02 23.96 -0.74
C ALA A 86 17.93 25.46 -1.11
N GLU A 87 18.74 25.91 -2.06
CA GLU A 87 18.71 27.30 -2.51
C GLU A 87 17.46 27.58 -3.38
N GLY A 88 17.11 26.67 -4.28
CA GLY A 88 15.87 26.76 -5.08
C GLY A 88 14.63 26.82 -4.20
N ILE A 89 14.56 26.01 -3.15
CA ILE A 89 13.46 26.01 -2.18
C ILE A 89 13.31 27.40 -1.52
N LYS A 90 14.44 28.05 -1.15
CA LYS A 90 14.40 29.41 -0.56
C LYS A 90 13.93 30.46 -1.59
N GLN A 91 14.40 30.38 -2.82
CA GLN A 91 13.99 31.29 -3.90
C GLN A 91 12.50 31.13 -4.20
N HIS A 92 12.03 29.92 -4.35
CA HIS A 92 10.59 29.63 -4.52
C HIS A 92 9.75 30.19 -3.36
N ALA A 93 10.17 29.94 -2.11
CA ALA A 93 9.47 30.44 -0.93
C ALA A 93 9.44 32.00 -0.87
N ALA A 94 10.47 32.67 -1.39
CA ALA A 94 10.48 34.13 -1.49
C ALA A 94 9.46 34.65 -2.51
N HIS A 95 9.29 33.97 -3.65
CA HIS A 95 8.23 34.29 -4.61
C HIS A 95 6.83 34.02 -4.03
N GLU A 96 6.65 32.90 -3.35
CA GLU A 96 5.35 32.55 -2.75
C GLU A 96 4.96 33.56 -1.65
N ALA A 97 5.91 34.03 -0.84
CA ALA A 97 5.66 35.05 0.17
C ALA A 97 5.12 36.37 -0.39
N ILE A 98 5.39 36.67 -1.67
CA ILE A 98 4.91 37.86 -2.37
C ILE A 98 3.58 37.57 -3.10
N THR A 99 3.50 36.44 -3.80
CA THR A 99 2.36 36.11 -4.65
C THR A 99 1.19 35.53 -3.87
N HIS A 100 1.45 34.93 -2.70
CA HIS A 100 0.50 34.12 -1.94
C HIS A 100 -0.15 33.01 -2.81
N HIS A 101 0.61 32.51 -3.79
CA HIS A 101 0.16 31.49 -4.74
C HIS A 101 1.32 30.57 -5.12
N ASP A 102 1.25 29.31 -4.73
CA ASP A 102 2.33 28.34 -4.86
C ASP A 102 2.69 28.03 -6.35
N VAL A 103 1.68 27.79 -7.21
CA VAL A 103 1.95 27.54 -8.65
C VAL A 103 2.54 28.76 -9.32
N LYS A 104 2.06 29.98 -8.99
CA LYS A 104 2.64 31.23 -9.54
C LYS A 104 4.10 31.44 -9.10
N ALA A 105 4.44 31.01 -7.90
CA ALA A 105 5.81 31.02 -7.43
C ALA A 105 6.71 30.06 -8.23
N VAL A 106 6.18 28.92 -8.68
CA VAL A 106 6.88 28.00 -9.60
C VAL A 106 7.17 28.66 -10.95
N GLU A 107 6.20 29.37 -11.53
CA GLU A 107 6.38 30.09 -12.79
C GLU A 107 7.53 31.10 -12.66
N TYR A 108 7.51 31.96 -11.63
CA TYR A 108 8.58 32.94 -11.39
C TYR A 108 9.93 32.31 -11.11
N TYR A 109 9.97 31.15 -10.43
CA TYR A 109 11.20 30.44 -10.26
C TYR A 109 11.78 29.95 -11.60
N ILE A 110 10.94 29.45 -12.50
CA ILE A 110 11.35 29.04 -13.86
C ILE A 110 11.89 30.25 -14.62
N ASP A 111 11.20 31.42 -14.56
CA ASP A 111 11.67 32.67 -15.17
C ASP A 111 13.07 33.08 -14.69
N ASP A 112 13.30 32.99 -13.36
CA ASP A 112 14.62 33.25 -12.76
C ASP A 112 15.72 32.30 -13.26
N GLN A 113 15.37 31.06 -13.59
CA GLN A 113 16.33 30.10 -14.15
C GLN A 113 16.58 30.39 -15.65
N ILE A 114 15.56 30.78 -16.42
CA ILE A 114 15.69 31.22 -17.80
C ILE A 114 16.67 32.39 -17.89
N ASP A 115 16.59 33.37 -16.96
CA ASP A 115 17.52 34.50 -16.90
C ASP A 115 18.98 34.13 -16.67
N LYS A 116 19.24 32.93 -16.14
CA LYS A 116 20.58 32.41 -15.89
C LYS A 116 21.13 31.54 -17.02
N ALA A 117 20.35 31.41 -18.12
CA ALA A 117 20.78 30.55 -19.22
C ALA A 117 22.08 31.08 -19.87
N PRO A 118 23.00 30.18 -20.24
CA PRO A 118 24.18 30.54 -21.03
C PRO A 118 23.83 31.22 -22.34
N ALA A 119 24.58 32.24 -22.73
CA ALA A 119 24.30 33.06 -23.93
C ALA A 119 24.32 32.23 -25.25
N GLU A 120 24.95 31.06 -25.24
CA GLU A 120 25.00 30.12 -26.34
C GLU A 120 23.64 29.44 -26.61
N LEU A 121 22.78 29.34 -25.59
CA LEU A 121 21.43 28.78 -25.68
C LEU A 121 20.44 29.85 -26.20
N THR A 122 20.55 30.17 -27.48
CA THR A 122 19.91 31.40 -28.07
C THR A 122 18.39 31.37 -28.08
N ASN A 123 17.75 30.19 -27.99
CA ASN A 123 16.29 30.08 -27.91
C ASN A 123 15.80 30.11 -26.46
N ILE A 124 16.70 30.11 -25.47
CA ILE A 124 16.38 30.31 -24.06
C ILE A 124 16.58 31.78 -23.73
N ASN A 125 15.51 32.58 -23.82
CA ASN A 125 15.53 34.01 -23.69
C ASN A 125 14.23 34.55 -23.08
N ASP A 126 14.10 35.85 -22.89
CA ASP A 126 12.92 36.49 -22.29
C ASP A 126 11.58 36.20 -23.00
N GLU A 127 11.61 35.98 -24.32
CA GLU A 127 10.39 35.64 -25.07
C GLU A 127 9.85 34.25 -24.64
N LEU A 128 10.74 33.35 -24.24
CA LEU A 128 10.40 32.02 -23.77
C LEU A 128 9.51 32.05 -22.51
N LYS A 129 9.69 33.05 -21.65
CA LYS A 129 8.87 33.20 -20.44
C LYS A 129 7.37 33.28 -20.74
N THR A 130 6.99 33.69 -21.96
CA THR A 130 5.60 33.69 -22.39
C THR A 130 5.00 32.31 -22.62
N LEU A 131 5.83 31.25 -22.71
CA LEU A 131 5.39 29.88 -22.83
C LEU A 131 5.19 29.19 -21.47
N VAL A 132 5.75 29.75 -20.38
CA VAL A 132 5.50 29.23 -19.03
C VAL A 132 4.00 29.37 -18.76
N HIS A 133 3.37 28.31 -18.35
CA HIS A 133 1.92 28.26 -18.08
C HIS A 133 1.02 28.57 -19.26
N PHE A 134 1.50 28.43 -20.51
CA PHE A 134 0.76 28.79 -21.71
C PHE A 134 -0.57 28.05 -21.82
N ALA A 135 -1.67 28.80 -21.84
CA ALA A 135 -3.07 28.34 -21.89
C ALA A 135 -3.50 27.39 -20.73
N CYS A 136 -2.66 27.21 -19.73
CA CYS A 136 -2.94 26.37 -18.57
C CYS A 136 -3.79 27.09 -17.52
N THR A 137 -4.37 26.29 -16.64
CA THR A 137 -4.82 26.69 -15.32
C THR A 137 -3.97 25.98 -14.28
N SER A 138 -3.88 26.49 -13.05
CA SER A 138 -3.06 25.87 -11.99
C SER A 138 -3.35 24.38 -11.79
N GLU A 139 -4.59 23.94 -12.03
CA GLU A 139 -4.96 22.55 -11.94
C GLU A 139 -4.48 21.66 -13.09
N ASP A 140 -4.19 22.22 -14.25
CA ASP A 140 -3.50 21.48 -15.30
C ASP A 140 -2.11 21.02 -14.82
N ILE A 141 -1.45 21.87 -14.03
CA ILE A 141 -0.14 21.57 -13.45
C ILE A 141 -0.26 20.71 -12.21
N ASN A 142 -1.16 21.05 -11.28
CA ASN A 142 -1.32 20.35 -10.00
C ASN A 142 -1.73 18.89 -10.18
N ASN A 143 -2.76 18.60 -11.01
CA ASN A 143 -3.24 17.22 -11.15
C ASN A 143 -2.16 16.30 -11.70
N LEU A 144 -1.40 16.74 -12.71
CA LEU A 144 -0.31 15.97 -13.29
C LEU A 144 0.84 15.77 -12.30
N SER A 145 1.18 16.83 -11.56
CA SER A 145 2.26 16.79 -10.56
C SER A 145 1.92 15.85 -9.43
N ILE A 146 0.71 15.94 -8.88
CA ILE A 146 0.23 15.06 -7.79
C ILE A 146 0.15 13.62 -8.27
N ALA A 147 -0.39 13.37 -9.48
CA ALA A 147 -0.46 12.02 -10.03
C ALA A 147 0.94 11.40 -10.17
N ARG A 148 1.93 12.15 -10.64
CA ARG A 148 3.33 11.71 -10.71
C ARG A 148 3.96 11.48 -9.35
N CYS A 149 3.75 12.39 -8.39
CA CYS A 149 4.22 12.23 -7.01
C CYS A 149 3.68 10.94 -6.39
N VAL A 150 2.37 10.70 -6.47
CA VAL A 150 1.73 9.51 -5.93
C VAL A 150 2.20 8.24 -6.65
N LYS A 151 2.21 8.25 -7.99
CA LYS A 151 2.71 7.14 -8.80
C LYS A 151 4.12 6.74 -8.39
N ASN A 152 5.04 7.70 -8.37
CA ASN A 152 6.43 7.45 -8.03
C ASN A 152 6.60 6.98 -6.57
N ALA A 153 5.87 7.54 -5.62
CA ALA A 153 5.88 7.08 -4.23
C ALA A 153 5.38 5.63 -4.10
N MET A 154 4.31 5.28 -4.83
CA MET A 154 3.79 3.91 -4.84
C MET A 154 4.77 2.94 -5.50
N GLU A 155 5.27 3.25 -6.69
CA GLU A 155 6.13 2.35 -7.48
C GLU A 155 7.52 2.16 -6.85
N ASN A 156 8.11 3.21 -6.27
CA ASN A 156 9.49 3.17 -5.81
C ASN A 156 9.66 2.97 -4.29
N VAL A 157 8.59 3.18 -3.49
CA VAL A 157 8.69 3.09 -2.03
C VAL A 157 7.66 2.13 -1.44
N TRP A 158 6.37 2.43 -1.59
CA TRP A 158 5.34 1.69 -0.85
C TRP A 158 5.16 0.26 -1.37
N THR A 159 5.01 0.08 -2.68
CA THR A 159 4.78 -1.24 -3.30
C THR A 159 5.97 -2.20 -3.11
N PRO A 160 7.24 -1.78 -3.23
CA PRO A 160 8.38 -2.63 -2.91
C PRO A 160 8.37 -3.16 -1.46
N GLU A 161 8.07 -2.32 -0.47
CA GLU A 161 7.98 -2.76 0.93
C GLU A 161 6.77 -3.67 1.16
N PHE A 162 5.65 -3.42 0.51
CA PHE A 162 4.48 -4.29 0.55
C PHE A 162 4.77 -5.66 -0.04
N LYS A 163 5.43 -5.74 -1.20
CA LYS A 163 5.88 -7.00 -1.82
C LYS A 163 6.84 -7.76 -0.91
N ARG A 164 7.76 -7.07 -0.26
CA ARG A 164 8.71 -7.69 0.66
C ARG A 164 8.01 -8.43 1.81
N ILE A 165 6.89 -7.87 2.34
CA ILE A 165 6.08 -8.56 3.36
C ILE A 165 5.40 -9.80 2.77
N ILE A 166 4.81 -9.69 1.59
CA ILE A 166 4.16 -10.82 0.91
C ILE A 166 5.15 -11.95 0.68
N ASP A 167 6.34 -11.64 0.15
CA ASP A 167 7.39 -12.62 -0.14
C ASP A 167 7.90 -13.30 1.14
N HIS A 168 8.09 -12.52 2.21
CA HIS A 168 8.48 -13.07 3.51
C HIS A 168 7.43 -14.04 4.07
N LEU A 169 6.16 -13.63 4.05
CA LEU A 169 5.05 -14.49 4.50
C LEU A 169 4.90 -15.74 3.64
N ALA A 170 5.04 -15.62 2.31
CA ALA A 170 4.98 -16.75 1.38
C ALA A 170 6.13 -17.75 1.64
N GLY A 171 7.33 -17.25 1.91
CA GLY A 171 8.47 -18.07 2.31
C GLY A 171 8.20 -18.83 3.62
N LYS A 172 7.64 -18.14 4.61
CA LYS A 172 7.27 -18.76 5.90
C LYS A 172 6.10 -19.72 5.78
N ALA A 173 5.13 -19.44 4.93
CA ALA A 173 4.03 -20.35 4.63
C ALA A 173 4.54 -21.68 4.04
N GLU A 174 5.49 -21.63 3.12
CA GLU A 174 6.13 -22.82 2.54
C GLU A 174 6.98 -23.57 3.56
N GLU A 175 7.77 -22.83 4.38
CA GLU A 175 8.61 -23.42 5.43
C GLU A 175 7.78 -24.20 6.46
N PHE A 176 6.60 -23.70 6.82
CA PHE A 176 5.74 -24.27 7.87
C PHE A 176 4.51 -25.00 7.34
N LYS A 177 4.46 -25.35 6.05
CA LYS A 177 3.29 -25.97 5.40
C LYS A 177 2.84 -27.27 6.05
N ASP A 178 3.78 -28.04 6.58
CA ASP A 178 3.54 -29.33 7.22
C ASP A 178 3.50 -29.25 8.76
N MET A 179 3.66 -28.06 9.34
CA MET A 179 3.65 -27.86 10.80
C MET A 179 2.20 -27.79 11.29
N PRO A 180 1.70 -28.82 12.00
CA PRO A 180 0.33 -28.81 12.50
C PRO A 180 0.14 -27.75 13.56
N LEU A 181 -1.04 -27.15 13.60
CA LEU A 181 -1.42 -26.08 14.53
C LEU A 181 -2.86 -26.29 14.99
N LEU A 182 -3.11 -26.22 16.30
CA LEU A 182 -4.46 -26.23 16.84
C LEU A 182 -5.19 -24.93 16.46
N SER A 183 -6.30 -25.04 15.72
CA SER A 183 -7.14 -23.88 15.43
C SER A 183 -7.97 -23.48 16.65
N LEU A 184 -8.23 -22.20 16.80
CA LEU A 184 -9.21 -21.67 17.76
C LEU A 184 -10.35 -21.00 17.01
N THR A 185 -11.55 -21.52 17.14
CA THR A 185 -12.76 -20.82 16.68
C THR A 185 -13.52 -20.27 17.88
N HIS A 186 -13.89 -19.02 17.86
CA HIS A 186 -14.47 -18.34 19.04
C HIS A 186 -13.58 -18.44 20.30
N GLY A 187 -12.24 -18.56 20.11
CA GLY A 187 -11.30 -18.74 21.19
C GLY A 187 -11.30 -20.14 21.82
N GLN A 188 -12.00 -21.12 21.22
CA GLN A 188 -12.09 -22.49 21.72
C GLN A 188 -11.34 -23.46 20.79
N PRO A 189 -10.72 -24.53 21.32
CA PRO A 189 -10.09 -25.57 20.52
C PRO A 189 -11.02 -26.10 19.43
N ALA A 190 -10.50 -26.14 18.23
CA ALA A 190 -11.20 -26.59 17.03
C ALA A 190 -10.29 -27.49 16.21
N THR A 191 -10.78 -27.96 15.06
CA THR A 191 -10.02 -28.86 14.19
C THR A 191 -8.68 -28.27 13.78
N PRO A 192 -7.61 -29.06 13.78
CA PRO A 192 -6.27 -28.61 13.46
C PRO A 192 -6.12 -28.13 12.01
N THR A 193 -5.18 -27.26 11.81
CA THR A 193 -4.70 -26.74 10.54
C THR A 193 -3.17 -26.91 10.45
N THR A 194 -2.50 -26.21 9.53
CA THR A 194 -1.05 -26.02 9.58
C THR A 194 -0.70 -24.53 9.69
N LEU A 195 0.40 -24.23 10.38
CA LEU A 195 0.89 -22.85 10.51
C LEU A 195 1.13 -22.22 9.13
N GLY A 196 1.70 -22.99 8.19
CA GLY A 196 1.93 -22.50 6.83
C GLY A 196 0.65 -22.14 6.10
N LYS A 197 -0.43 -22.94 6.24
CA LYS A 197 -1.73 -22.63 5.62
C LYS A 197 -2.35 -21.36 6.23
N GLU A 198 -2.25 -21.15 7.53
CA GLU A 198 -2.75 -19.93 8.17
C GLU A 198 -2.01 -18.68 7.64
N LEU A 199 -0.68 -18.73 7.47
CA LEU A 199 0.08 -17.66 6.84
C LEU A 199 -0.28 -17.48 5.37
N ALA A 200 -0.50 -18.57 4.62
CA ALA A 200 -0.88 -18.53 3.20
C ALA A 200 -2.22 -17.82 2.96
N VAL A 201 -3.16 -17.85 3.93
CA VAL A 201 -4.41 -17.08 3.86
C VAL A 201 -4.13 -15.58 3.75
N HIS A 202 -3.20 -15.04 4.54
CA HIS A 202 -2.82 -13.65 4.47
C HIS A 202 -2.11 -13.34 3.15
N VAL A 203 -1.19 -14.20 2.70
CA VAL A 203 -0.50 -14.05 1.40
C VAL A 203 -1.51 -13.97 0.26
N TYR A 204 -2.47 -14.86 0.20
CA TYR A 204 -3.51 -14.86 -0.84
C TYR A 204 -4.34 -13.56 -0.83
N ARG A 205 -4.75 -13.10 0.35
CA ARG A 205 -5.51 -11.85 0.52
C ARG A 205 -4.70 -10.64 0.06
N LEU A 206 -3.41 -10.57 0.44
CA LEU A 206 -2.51 -9.46 0.10
C LEU A 206 -2.17 -9.44 -1.40
N ASN A 207 -1.92 -10.60 -2.02
CA ASN A 207 -1.70 -10.71 -3.46
C ASN A 207 -2.89 -10.19 -4.29
N ARG A 208 -4.12 -10.35 -3.81
CA ARG A 208 -5.29 -9.75 -4.46
C ARG A 208 -5.23 -8.22 -4.44
N GLN A 209 -4.80 -7.62 -3.33
CA GLN A 209 -4.63 -6.16 -3.23
C GLN A 209 -3.43 -5.68 -4.07
N LEU A 210 -2.32 -6.42 -4.06
CA LEU A 210 -1.18 -6.11 -4.91
C LEU A 210 -1.57 -6.04 -6.39
N LYS A 211 -2.37 -7.00 -6.87
CA LYS A 211 -2.86 -6.98 -8.24
C LYS A 211 -3.70 -5.74 -8.56
N HIS A 212 -4.51 -5.26 -7.63
CA HIS A 212 -5.27 -4.01 -7.82
C HIS A 212 -4.32 -2.81 -7.90
N ILE A 213 -3.32 -2.74 -7.02
CA ILE A 213 -2.33 -1.66 -7.00
C ILE A 213 -1.48 -1.65 -8.28
N GLU A 214 -1.03 -2.81 -8.76
CA GLU A 214 -0.23 -2.91 -9.99
C GLU A 214 -0.99 -2.55 -11.26
N ASN A 215 -2.31 -2.68 -11.25
CA ASN A 215 -3.18 -2.30 -12.36
C ASN A 215 -3.81 -0.91 -12.20
N GLN A 216 -3.34 -0.12 -11.21
CA GLN A 216 -3.86 1.22 -10.98
C GLN A 216 -3.53 2.14 -12.13
N GLU A 217 -4.54 2.81 -12.67
CA GLU A 217 -4.37 3.91 -13.60
C GLU A 217 -4.21 5.22 -12.83
N TYR A 218 -3.24 6.04 -13.23
CA TYR A 218 -3.02 7.38 -12.69
C TYR A 218 -3.46 8.38 -13.74
N LEU A 219 -4.63 8.98 -13.55
CA LEU A 219 -5.23 9.84 -14.56
C LEU A 219 -4.69 11.27 -14.46
N GLY A 220 -4.65 11.92 -15.63
CA GLY A 220 -4.26 13.32 -15.72
C GLY A 220 -4.94 14.05 -16.86
N LYS A 221 -5.01 15.38 -16.75
CA LYS A 221 -5.56 16.26 -17.77
C LYS A 221 -4.70 17.50 -17.97
N ILE A 222 -4.76 18.07 -19.17
CA ILE A 222 -4.29 19.41 -19.49
C ILE A 222 -5.22 19.95 -20.57
N ASN A 223 -6.20 20.80 -20.18
CA ASN A 223 -7.30 21.21 -21.04
C ASN A 223 -7.90 22.57 -20.64
N GLY A 224 -7.19 23.31 -19.76
CA GLY A 224 -7.53 24.68 -19.38
C GLY A 224 -8.55 24.82 -18.27
N ALA A 225 -8.98 26.04 -18.05
CA ALA A 225 -9.71 26.51 -16.86
C ALA A 225 -11.04 25.78 -16.57
N THR A 226 -11.68 25.20 -17.55
CA THR A 226 -12.95 24.46 -17.41
C THR A 226 -12.99 23.18 -18.23
N GLY A 227 -11.83 22.67 -18.67
CA GLY A 227 -11.73 21.44 -19.42
C GLY A 227 -12.20 21.51 -20.88
N THR A 228 -12.20 22.71 -21.47
CA THR A 228 -12.79 22.98 -22.79
C THR A 228 -11.81 23.44 -23.87
N PHE A 229 -10.52 23.54 -23.53
CA PHE A 229 -9.48 24.12 -24.41
C PHE A 229 -9.76 25.54 -24.88
N GLY A 230 -10.58 26.30 -24.17
CA GLY A 230 -11.03 27.61 -24.62
C GLY A 230 -9.90 28.61 -24.90
N ALA A 231 -8.93 28.73 -23.97
CA ALA A 231 -7.75 29.58 -24.14
C ALA A 231 -6.80 29.07 -25.23
N HIS A 232 -6.63 27.76 -25.33
CA HIS A 232 -5.81 27.10 -26.34
C HIS A 232 -6.33 27.43 -27.77
N LEU A 233 -7.63 27.20 -27.99
CA LEU A 233 -8.27 27.48 -29.29
C LEU A 233 -8.34 29.00 -29.62
N ALA A 234 -8.43 29.84 -28.60
CA ALA A 234 -8.39 31.30 -28.83
C ALA A 234 -7.00 31.76 -29.28
N ALA A 235 -5.93 31.13 -28.79
CA ALA A 235 -4.55 31.43 -29.18
C ALA A 235 -4.13 30.77 -30.50
N CYS A 236 -4.44 29.47 -30.66
CA CYS A 236 -4.03 28.64 -31.78
C CYS A 236 -5.22 27.79 -32.26
N PRO A 237 -6.13 28.39 -33.11
CA PRO A 237 -7.40 27.77 -33.47
C PRO A 237 -7.27 26.55 -34.38
N ASP A 238 -6.17 26.43 -35.11
CA ASP A 238 -5.96 25.38 -36.12
C ASP A 238 -5.24 24.14 -35.51
N VAL A 239 -4.91 24.16 -34.21
CA VAL A 239 -4.22 23.05 -33.51
C VAL A 239 -5.23 22.04 -33.00
N ASP A 240 -4.95 20.76 -33.21
CA ASP A 240 -5.67 19.67 -32.55
C ASP A 240 -5.23 19.52 -31.08
N TRP A 241 -5.79 20.34 -30.22
CA TRP A 241 -5.47 20.34 -28.78
C TRP A 241 -5.86 19.07 -28.06
N ILE A 242 -6.80 18.30 -28.60
CA ILE A 242 -7.14 16.97 -28.05
C ILE A 242 -5.97 16.01 -28.25
N ALA A 243 -5.39 15.99 -29.46
CA ALA A 243 -4.20 15.18 -29.74
C ALA A 243 -2.98 15.65 -28.94
N VAL A 244 -2.74 16.96 -28.84
CA VAL A 244 -1.65 17.53 -28.03
C VAL A 244 -1.78 17.18 -26.55
N SER A 245 -2.97 17.34 -25.97
CA SER A 245 -3.22 17.00 -24.56
C SER A 245 -3.01 15.50 -24.27
N ARG A 246 -3.52 14.64 -25.16
CA ARG A 246 -3.30 13.19 -25.05
C ARG A 246 -1.82 12.84 -25.10
N GLU A 247 -1.10 13.37 -26.09
CA GLU A 247 0.34 13.17 -26.24
C GLU A 247 1.10 13.59 -24.99
N PHE A 248 0.79 14.77 -24.46
CA PHE A 248 1.45 15.30 -23.27
C PHE A 248 1.24 14.41 -22.05
N VAL A 249 -0.01 14.11 -21.74
CA VAL A 249 -0.34 13.32 -20.54
C VAL A 249 0.20 11.89 -20.64
N THR A 250 0.04 11.26 -21.82
CA THR A 250 0.41 9.84 -21.97
C THR A 250 1.90 9.65 -22.16
N ASN A 251 2.50 10.35 -23.12
CA ASN A 251 3.88 10.07 -23.52
C ASN A 251 4.91 10.91 -22.79
N ARG A 252 4.57 12.18 -22.41
CA ARG A 252 5.50 13.03 -21.67
C ARG A 252 5.40 12.85 -20.17
N MET A 253 4.17 12.74 -19.62
CA MET A 253 3.95 12.60 -18.18
C MET A 253 3.89 11.13 -17.73
N GLY A 254 3.65 10.18 -18.64
CA GLY A 254 3.54 8.75 -18.32
C GLY A 254 2.32 8.42 -17.48
N LEU A 255 1.21 9.14 -17.73
CA LEU A 255 -0.07 9.00 -17.03
C LEU A 255 -1.16 8.53 -18.00
N THR A 256 -2.32 8.14 -17.49
CA THR A 256 -3.50 7.87 -18.32
C THR A 256 -4.24 9.19 -18.59
N TRP A 257 -4.46 9.50 -19.86
CA TRP A 257 -5.16 10.73 -20.26
C TRP A 257 -6.65 10.66 -19.93
N ASN A 258 -7.15 11.64 -19.16
CA ASN A 258 -8.58 11.82 -18.89
C ASN A 258 -9.16 12.89 -19.87
N PRO A 259 -9.98 12.48 -20.85
CA PRO A 259 -10.51 13.38 -21.86
C PRO A 259 -11.65 14.29 -21.38
N LEU A 260 -12.32 13.92 -20.28
CA LEU A 260 -13.56 14.55 -19.86
C LEU A 260 -13.50 15.00 -18.41
N THR A 261 -13.16 16.23 -18.20
CA THR A 261 -12.95 16.83 -16.87
C THR A 261 -13.59 18.21 -16.77
N THR A 262 -13.61 18.77 -15.58
CA THR A 262 -13.92 20.19 -15.31
C THR A 262 -12.61 20.99 -15.24
N GLN A 263 -12.48 21.94 -14.32
CA GLN A 263 -11.17 22.54 -14.03
C GLN A 263 -10.23 21.54 -13.38
N ILE A 264 -10.77 20.64 -12.56
CA ILE A 264 -10.02 19.55 -11.89
C ILE A 264 -10.11 18.24 -12.68
N GLU A 265 -9.12 17.37 -12.51
CA GLU A 265 -9.27 15.95 -12.68
C GLU A 265 -10.12 15.42 -11.51
N SER A 266 -11.06 14.51 -11.75
CA SER A 266 -12.14 14.17 -10.80
C SER A 266 -11.67 13.40 -9.55
N HIS A 267 -10.40 13.03 -9.48
CA HIS A 267 -9.76 12.28 -8.39
C HIS A 267 -10.32 10.88 -8.12
N ASP A 268 -11.13 10.31 -9.00
CA ASP A 268 -11.70 8.97 -8.83
C ASP A 268 -10.58 7.91 -8.69
N TRP A 269 -9.53 8.01 -9.49
CA TRP A 269 -8.37 7.12 -9.39
C TRP A 269 -7.67 7.20 -8.02
N GLN A 270 -7.65 8.38 -7.40
CA GLN A 270 -7.09 8.55 -6.05
C GLN A 270 -7.95 7.83 -5.02
N ALA A 271 -9.28 7.94 -5.11
CA ALA A 271 -10.20 7.25 -4.24
C ALA A 271 -10.08 5.73 -4.38
N GLU A 272 -9.95 5.21 -5.59
CA GLU A 272 -9.72 3.78 -5.88
C GLU A 272 -8.41 3.29 -5.26
N LEU A 273 -7.30 4.00 -5.51
CA LEU A 273 -6.00 3.67 -4.96
C LEU A 273 -6.00 3.69 -3.43
N TYR A 274 -6.50 4.78 -2.83
CA TYR A 274 -6.46 4.94 -1.38
C TYR A 274 -7.37 3.95 -0.67
N SER A 275 -8.50 3.61 -1.24
CA SER A 275 -9.36 2.53 -0.73
C SER A 275 -8.67 1.17 -0.80
N THR A 276 -7.92 0.91 -1.87
CA THR A 276 -7.16 -0.34 -2.03
C THR A 276 -6.02 -0.43 -1.02
N VAL A 277 -5.26 0.66 -0.84
CA VAL A 277 -4.18 0.73 0.18
C VAL A 277 -4.75 0.59 1.58
N SER A 278 -5.89 1.26 1.89
CA SER A 278 -6.59 1.11 3.16
C SER A 278 -7.01 -0.34 3.39
N HIS A 279 -7.54 -1.02 2.38
CA HIS A 279 -7.90 -2.44 2.47
C HIS A 279 -6.66 -3.33 2.72
N ALA A 280 -5.56 -3.10 2.02
CA ALA A 280 -4.29 -3.80 2.26
C ALA A 280 -3.80 -3.59 3.70
N ASN A 281 -3.83 -2.35 4.20
CA ASN A 281 -3.48 -2.01 5.57
C ASN A 281 -4.35 -2.76 6.59
N ARG A 282 -5.67 -2.89 6.37
CA ARG A 282 -6.59 -3.63 7.25
C ARG A 282 -6.29 -5.13 7.28
N ILE A 283 -5.86 -5.72 6.16
CA ILE A 283 -5.43 -7.13 6.12
C ILE A 283 -4.14 -7.31 6.95
N MET A 284 -3.19 -6.39 6.83
CA MET A 284 -1.94 -6.43 7.58
C MET A 284 -2.15 -6.13 9.08
N HIS A 285 -3.08 -5.24 9.40
CA HIS A 285 -3.54 -5.00 10.77
C HIS A 285 -4.08 -6.30 11.39
N ASN A 286 -4.98 -7.01 10.68
CA ASN A 286 -5.48 -8.32 11.14
C ASN A 286 -4.33 -9.34 11.35
N LEU A 287 -3.33 -9.37 10.47
CA LEU A 287 -2.15 -10.21 10.66
C LEU A 287 -1.40 -9.84 11.96
N CYS A 288 -1.23 -8.54 12.27
CA CYS A 288 -0.60 -8.10 13.51
C CYS A 288 -1.36 -8.63 14.74
N VAL A 289 -2.69 -8.51 14.73
CA VAL A 289 -3.57 -9.01 15.81
C VAL A 289 -3.42 -10.52 15.98
N ASP A 290 -3.47 -11.30 14.89
CA ASP A 290 -3.33 -12.75 14.94
C ASP A 290 -1.95 -13.17 15.47
N VAL A 291 -0.88 -12.54 14.99
CA VAL A 291 0.49 -12.81 15.47
C VAL A 291 0.62 -12.45 16.95
N TRP A 292 0.07 -11.30 17.38
CA TRP A 292 0.05 -10.92 18.79
C TRP A 292 -0.64 -11.99 19.65
N MET A 293 -1.79 -12.51 19.19
CA MET A 293 -2.52 -13.60 19.85
C MET A 293 -1.68 -14.89 19.92
N TYR A 294 -1.01 -15.27 18.84
CA TYR A 294 -0.09 -16.42 18.81
C TYR A 294 1.10 -16.23 19.78
N ILE A 295 1.65 -15.01 19.88
CA ILE A 295 2.71 -14.71 20.87
C ILE A 295 2.16 -14.85 22.29
N SER A 296 0.96 -14.36 22.58
CA SER A 296 0.34 -14.42 23.90
C SER A 296 0.07 -15.87 24.35
N ARG A 297 -0.21 -16.79 23.42
CA ARG A 297 -0.35 -18.24 23.66
C ARG A 297 1.02 -18.94 23.75
N GLY A 298 2.11 -18.30 23.37
CA GLY A 298 3.43 -18.90 23.29
C GLY A 298 3.68 -19.73 22.03
N VAL A 299 2.75 -19.73 21.05
CA VAL A 299 2.90 -20.40 19.73
C VAL A 299 4.05 -19.78 18.95
N PHE A 300 4.20 -18.45 19.00
CA PHE A 300 5.41 -17.78 18.56
C PHE A 300 6.26 -17.33 19.74
N ALA A 301 7.56 -17.60 19.67
CA ALA A 301 8.56 -17.02 20.55
C ALA A 301 9.24 -15.85 19.87
N GLN A 302 9.56 -14.81 20.65
CA GLN A 302 10.26 -13.62 20.16
C GLN A 302 11.76 -13.74 20.40
N VAL A 303 12.59 -13.34 19.43
CA VAL A 303 14.03 -13.26 19.57
C VAL A 303 14.39 -11.94 20.28
N PRO A 304 14.96 -11.99 21.50
CA PRO A 304 15.38 -10.77 22.20
C PRO A 304 16.47 -10.04 21.43
N VAL A 305 16.30 -8.74 21.21
CA VAL A 305 17.36 -7.90 20.64
C VAL A 305 18.43 -7.64 21.71
N LYS A 306 19.68 -8.02 21.44
CA LYS A 306 20.80 -7.83 22.38
C LYS A 306 20.91 -6.34 22.79
N GLY A 307 20.84 -6.09 24.10
CA GLY A 307 20.94 -4.74 24.65
C GLY A 307 19.62 -3.94 24.66
N ALA A 308 18.53 -4.49 24.13
CA ALA A 308 17.22 -3.85 24.26
C ALA A 308 16.59 -4.14 25.63
N THR A 309 15.92 -3.14 26.20
CA THR A 309 15.16 -3.26 27.45
C THR A 309 13.71 -3.53 27.08
N GLY A 310 13.23 -4.76 27.31
CA GLY A 310 11.84 -5.14 27.03
C GLY A 310 10.83 -4.51 28.00
N SER A 311 11.25 -4.30 29.25
CA SER A 311 10.47 -3.64 30.29
C SER A 311 11.43 -2.97 31.28
N SER A 312 11.11 -1.75 31.70
CA SER A 312 11.89 -1.04 32.74
C SER A 312 11.73 -1.67 34.14
N THR A 313 10.65 -2.44 34.34
CA THR A 313 10.27 -2.98 35.67
C THR A 313 10.38 -4.51 35.71
N MET A 314 10.17 -5.20 34.58
CA MET A 314 10.15 -6.67 34.48
C MET A 314 11.17 -7.15 33.44
N PRO A 315 12.44 -7.43 33.84
CA PRO A 315 13.52 -7.69 32.88
C PRO A 315 13.34 -8.95 32.02
N HIS A 316 12.50 -9.92 32.47
CA HIS A 316 12.21 -11.14 31.74
C HIS A 316 11.18 -10.96 30.62
N LYS A 317 10.48 -9.81 30.56
CA LYS A 317 9.34 -9.57 29.67
C LYS A 317 9.79 -9.01 28.32
N VAL A 318 9.49 -9.73 27.24
CA VAL A 318 9.69 -9.27 25.86
C VAL A 318 8.32 -8.93 25.27
N ASN A 319 8.07 -7.64 25.04
CA ASN A 319 6.80 -7.17 24.52
C ASN A 319 6.79 -7.23 22.98
N PRO A 320 5.67 -7.56 22.32
CA PRO A 320 5.52 -7.57 20.87
C PRO A 320 5.31 -6.15 20.28
N ILE A 321 6.12 -5.18 20.73
CA ILE A 321 5.94 -3.75 20.46
C ILE A 321 5.95 -3.38 18.98
N ARG A 322 6.58 -4.19 18.12
CA ARG A 322 6.61 -3.95 16.69
C ARG A 322 5.25 -4.20 16.05
N PHE A 323 4.54 -5.24 16.49
CA PHE A 323 3.18 -5.54 16.03
C PHE A 323 2.19 -4.50 16.54
N GLU A 324 2.27 -4.12 17.82
CA GLU A 324 1.44 -3.07 18.42
C GLU A 324 1.66 -1.71 17.73
N ASN A 325 2.91 -1.36 17.40
CA ASN A 325 3.23 -0.15 16.66
C ASN A 325 2.69 -0.20 15.23
N ALA A 326 2.82 -1.34 14.54
CA ALA A 326 2.27 -1.53 13.19
C ALA A 326 0.74 -1.41 13.20
N GLU A 327 0.05 -2.06 14.13
CA GLU A 327 -1.41 -2.00 14.33
C GLU A 327 -1.90 -0.55 14.40
N ALA A 328 -1.35 0.22 15.37
CA ALA A 328 -1.76 1.60 15.59
C ALA A 328 -1.50 2.50 14.36
N ASN A 329 -0.37 2.32 13.66
CA ASN A 329 -0.06 3.14 12.49
C ASN A 329 -0.88 2.73 11.26
N PHE A 330 -1.26 1.46 11.10
CA PHE A 330 -2.23 1.05 10.08
C PHE A 330 -3.60 1.69 10.31
N GLU A 331 -4.09 1.77 11.55
CA GLU A 331 -5.35 2.43 11.87
C GLU A 331 -5.33 3.93 11.52
N ILE A 332 -4.26 4.64 11.90
CA ILE A 332 -4.11 6.07 11.57
C ILE A 332 -4.06 6.26 10.05
N SER A 333 -3.27 5.45 9.34
CA SER A 333 -3.19 5.48 7.89
C SER A 333 -4.55 5.23 7.24
N CYS A 334 -5.29 4.20 7.66
CA CYS A 334 -6.64 3.91 7.15
C CYS A 334 -7.58 5.10 7.36
N SER A 335 -7.56 5.74 8.53
CA SER A 335 -8.41 6.90 8.81
C SER A 335 -8.15 8.06 7.84
N LEU A 336 -6.89 8.33 7.52
CA LEU A 336 -6.51 9.36 6.56
C LEU A 336 -6.87 8.95 5.13
N LEU A 337 -6.56 7.72 4.72
CA LEU A 337 -6.87 7.20 3.39
C LEU A 337 -8.38 7.16 3.12
N ASP A 338 -9.18 6.74 4.10
CA ASP A 338 -10.65 6.71 4.00
C ASP A 338 -11.21 8.14 3.87
N THR A 339 -10.65 9.11 4.60
CA THR A 339 -11.01 10.53 4.47
C THR A 339 -10.65 11.07 3.09
N LEU A 340 -9.45 10.79 2.58
CA LEU A 340 -9.02 11.18 1.24
C LEU A 340 -9.93 10.60 0.17
N SER A 341 -10.24 9.29 0.24
CA SER A 341 -11.12 8.61 -0.72
C SER A 341 -12.53 9.20 -0.75
N ALA A 342 -13.08 9.56 0.41
CA ALA A 342 -14.43 10.09 0.49
C ALA A 342 -14.53 11.56 0.07
N THR A 343 -13.52 12.37 0.44
CA THR A 343 -13.58 13.83 0.23
C THR A 343 -13.20 14.23 -1.20
N LEU A 344 -12.21 13.56 -1.82
CA LEU A 344 -11.64 14.01 -3.09
C LEU A 344 -12.57 13.83 -4.28
N VAL A 345 -13.52 12.89 -4.22
CA VAL A 345 -14.49 12.64 -5.29
C VAL A 345 -15.66 13.64 -5.30
N GLU A 346 -15.69 14.56 -4.35
CA GLU A 346 -16.73 15.58 -4.24
C GLU A 346 -16.16 16.97 -4.50
N SER A 347 -16.74 17.72 -5.43
CA SER A 347 -16.41 19.11 -5.69
C SER A 347 -17.66 19.93 -5.98
N ARG A 348 -17.59 21.24 -5.76
CA ARG A 348 -18.70 22.15 -6.06
C ARG A 348 -18.57 22.63 -7.50
N TRP A 349 -19.56 22.26 -8.33
CA TRP A 349 -19.63 22.63 -9.74
C TRP A 349 -18.33 22.25 -10.49
N GLN A 350 -17.63 23.23 -11.09
CA GLN A 350 -16.43 22.99 -11.86
C GLN A 350 -15.16 22.99 -11.00
N ARG A 351 -15.19 23.61 -9.83
CA ARG A 351 -14.08 23.67 -8.86
C ARG A 351 -14.50 24.26 -7.51
N ASP A 352 -13.99 23.69 -6.43
CA ASP A 352 -13.71 24.36 -5.16
C ASP A 352 -12.29 24.03 -4.69
N LEU A 353 -11.84 24.55 -3.54
CA LEU A 353 -10.46 24.40 -3.07
C LEU A 353 -10.30 23.33 -1.96
N THR A 354 -11.33 22.56 -1.65
CA THR A 354 -11.29 21.54 -0.59
C THR A 354 -10.28 20.44 -0.92
N ASP A 355 -10.18 20.05 -2.18
CA ASP A 355 -9.26 19.02 -2.67
C ASP A 355 -7.80 19.41 -2.39
N SER A 356 -7.38 20.61 -2.71
CA SER A 356 -6.01 21.09 -2.53
C SER A 356 -5.54 21.01 -1.07
N THR A 357 -6.41 21.37 -0.12
CA THR A 357 -6.11 21.25 1.32
C THR A 357 -6.03 19.78 1.74
N THR A 358 -6.96 18.95 1.26
CA THR A 358 -7.05 17.54 1.63
C THR A 358 -5.86 16.74 1.08
N GLN A 359 -5.46 16.98 -0.16
CA GLN A 359 -4.34 16.29 -0.83
C GLN A 359 -2.99 16.51 -0.15
N ARG A 360 -2.78 17.60 0.59
CA ARG A 360 -1.55 17.83 1.38
C ARG A 360 -1.32 16.77 2.47
N ASN A 361 -2.32 15.94 2.77
CA ASN A 361 -2.24 14.85 3.73
C ASN A 361 -1.91 13.48 3.12
N ILE A 362 -1.77 13.37 1.79
CA ILE A 362 -1.43 12.10 1.10
C ILE A 362 -0.11 11.54 1.64
N GLY A 363 0.92 12.41 1.73
CA GLY A 363 2.22 12.02 2.28
C GLY A 363 2.14 11.51 3.72
N SER A 364 1.28 12.10 4.56
CA SER A 364 1.05 11.63 5.92
C SER A 364 0.37 10.26 5.94
N ALA A 365 -0.66 10.06 5.11
CA ALA A 365 -1.38 8.80 5.02
C ALA A 365 -0.47 7.64 4.59
N LEU A 366 0.32 7.83 3.53
CA LEU A 366 1.31 6.86 3.06
C LEU A 366 2.47 6.70 4.05
N GLY A 367 2.88 7.78 4.73
CA GLY A 367 3.93 7.77 5.75
C GLY A 367 3.60 6.87 6.94
N TYR A 368 2.38 6.96 7.48
CA TYR A 368 1.92 6.05 8.53
C TYR A 368 1.83 4.60 8.05
N SER A 369 1.39 4.38 6.81
CA SER A 369 1.39 3.03 6.22
C SER A 369 2.80 2.47 6.10
N LEU A 370 3.76 3.23 5.55
CA LEU A 370 5.15 2.80 5.40
C LEU A 370 5.81 2.51 6.75
N LEU A 371 5.55 3.33 7.77
CA LEU A 371 6.02 3.10 9.13
C LEU A 371 5.47 1.79 9.69
N ALA A 372 4.19 1.51 9.46
CA ALA A 372 3.57 0.26 9.86
C ALA A 372 4.17 -0.94 9.13
N LEU A 373 4.39 -0.87 7.79
CA LEU A 373 5.06 -1.90 7.00
C LEU A 373 6.46 -2.22 7.57
N THR A 374 7.24 -1.19 7.87
CA THR A 374 8.58 -1.34 8.44
C THR A 374 8.55 -2.06 9.80
N ASN A 375 7.60 -1.70 10.66
CA ASN A 375 7.46 -2.35 11.96
C ASN A 375 6.93 -3.78 11.84
N LEU A 376 5.94 -4.04 10.99
CA LEU A 376 5.43 -5.39 10.73
C LEU A 376 6.55 -6.29 10.22
N MET A 377 7.31 -5.86 9.23
CA MET A 377 8.42 -6.65 8.70
C MET A 377 9.45 -6.99 9.77
N GLY A 378 9.89 -5.98 10.53
CA GLY A 378 10.84 -6.21 11.63
C GLY A 378 10.26 -7.05 12.78
N GLY A 379 8.93 -7.07 12.95
CA GLY A 379 8.23 -7.98 13.85
C GLY A 379 8.29 -9.42 13.35
N LEU A 380 7.92 -9.64 12.09
CA LEU A 380 7.91 -10.96 11.45
C LEU A 380 9.31 -11.60 11.42
N GLU A 381 10.36 -10.80 11.19
CA GLU A 381 11.76 -11.27 11.23
C GLU A 381 12.22 -11.65 12.65
N SER A 382 11.54 -11.19 13.69
CA SER A 382 11.93 -11.39 15.09
C SER A 382 11.19 -12.53 15.81
N ILE A 383 10.36 -13.28 15.13
CA ILE A 383 9.58 -14.38 15.71
C ILE A 383 9.92 -15.73 15.07
N HIS A 384 9.72 -16.79 15.83
CA HIS A 384 9.82 -18.16 15.34
C HIS A 384 8.79 -19.06 16.04
N PRO A 385 8.32 -20.15 15.38
CA PRO A 385 7.41 -21.08 16.02
C PRO A 385 8.03 -21.77 17.24
N ASN A 386 7.26 -21.91 18.30
CA ASN A 386 7.60 -22.69 19.48
C ASN A 386 6.97 -24.09 19.35
N THR A 387 7.71 -25.01 18.76
CA THR A 387 7.23 -26.36 18.45
C THR A 387 6.75 -27.09 19.70
N HIS A 388 7.43 -26.90 20.84
CA HIS A 388 7.03 -27.54 22.10
C HIS A 388 5.63 -27.13 22.58
N VAL A 389 5.29 -25.82 22.44
CA VAL A 389 3.94 -25.34 22.79
C VAL A 389 2.92 -25.86 21.81
N ILE A 390 3.23 -25.83 20.51
CA ILE A 390 2.35 -26.31 19.44
C ILE A 390 2.02 -27.80 19.62
N GLU A 391 3.03 -28.64 19.87
CA GLU A 391 2.87 -30.07 20.10
C GLU A 391 2.03 -30.35 21.35
N ARG A 392 2.32 -29.65 22.46
CA ARG A 392 1.55 -29.78 23.70
C ARG A 392 0.09 -29.38 23.52
N GLU A 393 -0.20 -28.28 22.86
CA GLU A 393 -1.60 -27.83 22.61
C GLU A 393 -2.38 -28.85 21.78
N LEU A 394 -1.75 -29.51 20.82
CA LEU A 394 -2.38 -30.56 20.03
C LEU A 394 -2.62 -31.83 20.90
N ASP A 395 -1.64 -32.21 21.70
CA ASP A 395 -1.72 -33.42 22.51
C ASP A 395 -2.72 -33.29 23.68
N GLU A 396 -2.97 -32.08 24.16
CA GLU A 396 -3.94 -31.79 25.21
C GLU A 396 -5.40 -31.72 24.72
N ASN A 397 -5.66 -31.77 23.37
CA ASN A 397 -6.97 -31.51 22.79
C ASN A 397 -7.45 -32.62 21.82
N TRP A 398 -7.53 -33.85 22.32
CA TRP A 398 -8.00 -35.02 21.55
C TRP A 398 -9.47 -34.99 21.18
N GLU A 399 -10.29 -34.17 21.86
CA GLU A 399 -11.71 -33.97 21.59
C GLU A 399 -11.97 -33.38 20.19
N VAL A 400 -10.99 -32.76 19.56
CA VAL A 400 -11.10 -32.23 18.19
C VAL A 400 -11.30 -33.32 17.14
N LEU A 401 -10.97 -34.60 17.50
CA LEU A 401 -11.23 -35.75 16.66
C LEU A 401 -12.70 -36.19 16.65
N GLY A 402 -13.54 -35.59 17.46
CA GLY A 402 -14.99 -35.82 17.41
C GLY A 402 -15.61 -35.54 16.06
N GLU A 403 -15.14 -34.52 15.34
CA GLU A 403 -15.66 -34.17 14.01
C GLU A 403 -15.41 -35.25 12.95
N PRO A 404 -14.19 -35.77 12.74
CA PRO A 404 -13.95 -36.81 11.73
C PRO A 404 -14.64 -38.14 12.10
N ILE A 405 -14.71 -38.48 13.40
CA ILE A 405 -15.41 -39.68 13.85
C ILE A 405 -16.92 -39.57 13.53
N GLN A 406 -17.56 -38.45 13.90
CA GLN A 406 -18.97 -38.22 13.63
C GLN A 406 -19.25 -38.23 12.10
N THR A 407 -18.38 -37.63 11.32
CA THR A 407 -18.53 -37.59 9.85
C THR A 407 -18.40 -38.99 9.24
N ALA A 408 -17.45 -39.81 9.74
CA ALA A 408 -17.29 -41.20 9.32
C ALA A 408 -18.52 -42.05 9.70
N MET A 409 -19.08 -41.86 10.92
CA MET A 409 -20.31 -42.53 11.36
C MET A 409 -21.47 -42.21 10.40
N ARG A 410 -21.65 -40.94 10.04
CA ARG A 410 -22.69 -40.54 9.06
C ARG A 410 -22.49 -41.23 7.70
N ALA A 411 -21.27 -41.28 7.21
CA ALA A 411 -20.95 -41.98 5.97
C ALA A 411 -21.25 -43.47 6.03
N CYS A 412 -20.99 -44.10 7.17
CA CYS A 412 -21.32 -45.51 7.41
C CYS A 412 -22.83 -45.74 7.54
N GLU A 413 -23.57 -44.83 8.18
CA GLU A 413 -25.03 -44.87 8.25
C GLU A 413 -25.66 -44.84 6.86
N LEU A 414 -25.19 -43.94 5.97
CA LEU A 414 -25.63 -43.88 4.59
C LEU A 414 -25.35 -45.16 3.79
N LYS A 415 -24.32 -45.94 4.17
CA LYS A 415 -24.02 -47.25 3.61
C LYS A 415 -24.86 -48.39 4.21
N GLY A 416 -25.73 -48.07 5.18
CA GLY A 416 -26.58 -49.04 5.88
C GLY A 416 -25.88 -49.88 6.97
N LEU A 417 -24.74 -49.44 7.49
CA LEU A 417 -24.08 -50.15 8.59
C LEU A 417 -24.91 -49.99 9.88
N PRO A 418 -25.14 -51.07 10.63
CA PRO A 418 -25.93 -51.03 11.85
C PRO A 418 -25.19 -50.26 12.98
N GLY A 419 -25.97 -49.68 13.88
CA GLY A 419 -25.41 -48.98 15.04
C GLY A 419 -24.74 -47.64 14.76
N MET A 420 -24.92 -47.06 13.58
CA MET A 420 -24.36 -45.74 13.22
C MET A 420 -25.38 -44.58 13.39
N ASP A 421 -26.58 -44.90 13.89
CA ASP A 421 -27.63 -43.93 14.17
C ASP A 421 -27.18 -42.90 15.23
N LYS A 422 -27.72 -41.67 15.14
CA LYS A 422 -27.46 -40.56 16.07
C LYS A 422 -25.97 -40.26 16.32
N PRO A 423 -25.16 -40.12 15.26
CA PRO A 423 -23.72 -39.96 15.42
C PRO A 423 -23.31 -38.76 16.26
N TYR A 424 -24.06 -37.64 16.14
CA TYR A 424 -23.78 -36.45 16.92
C TYR A 424 -23.96 -36.66 18.43
N GLU A 425 -25.06 -37.32 18.85
CA GLU A 425 -25.37 -37.56 20.24
C GLU A 425 -24.34 -38.50 20.88
N LYS A 426 -23.94 -39.54 20.18
CA LYS A 426 -22.92 -40.48 20.65
C LYS A 426 -21.56 -39.86 20.84
N VAL A 427 -21.10 -39.07 19.86
CA VAL A 427 -19.82 -38.36 19.95
C VAL A 427 -19.87 -37.25 20.97
N LYS A 428 -21.01 -36.52 21.08
CA LYS A 428 -21.21 -35.51 22.10
C LYS A 428 -21.12 -36.07 23.53
N GLU A 429 -21.66 -37.24 23.76
CA GLU A 429 -21.61 -37.90 25.06
C GLU A 429 -20.15 -38.23 25.47
N LEU A 430 -19.31 -38.66 24.52
CA LEU A 430 -17.88 -38.91 24.76
C LEU A 430 -17.10 -37.60 25.00
N MET A 431 -17.31 -36.57 24.15
CA MET A 431 -16.41 -35.42 24.02
C MET A 431 -16.74 -34.25 24.95
N ARG A 432 -18.03 -33.99 25.22
CA ARG A 432 -18.46 -32.76 25.87
C ARG A 432 -18.19 -32.75 27.37
N GLY A 433 -17.32 -31.81 27.80
CA GLY A 433 -17.00 -31.58 29.21
C GLY A 433 -16.01 -32.58 29.78
N HIS A 434 -15.37 -33.34 28.94
CA HIS A 434 -14.35 -34.32 29.32
C HIS A 434 -13.02 -34.01 28.62
N THR A 435 -11.92 -34.05 29.34
CA THR A 435 -10.60 -34.17 28.74
C THR A 435 -10.44 -35.62 28.31
N ILE A 436 -10.30 -35.87 27.03
CA ILE A 436 -10.14 -37.23 26.48
C ILE A 436 -8.73 -37.43 25.96
N ASN A 437 -8.33 -38.71 25.92
CA ASN A 437 -7.03 -39.12 25.44
C ASN A 437 -7.15 -40.12 24.29
N LYS A 438 -6.03 -40.54 23.74
CA LYS A 438 -5.95 -41.52 22.65
C LYS A 438 -6.70 -42.80 22.93
N GLU A 439 -6.48 -43.40 24.12
CA GLU A 439 -7.08 -44.66 24.51
C GLU A 439 -8.61 -44.58 24.55
N GLN A 440 -9.17 -43.49 25.02
CA GLN A 440 -10.63 -43.28 25.06
C GLN A 440 -11.21 -43.11 23.66
N VAL A 441 -10.51 -42.41 22.76
CA VAL A 441 -10.91 -42.32 21.36
C VAL A 441 -10.89 -43.67 20.67
N GLU A 442 -9.82 -44.47 20.85
CA GLU A 442 -9.70 -45.83 20.30
C GLU A 442 -10.78 -46.76 20.83
N GLN A 443 -11.03 -46.76 22.16
CA GLN A 443 -12.10 -47.54 22.79
C GLN A 443 -13.49 -47.15 22.24
N PHE A 444 -13.76 -45.88 22.03
CA PHE A 444 -15.01 -45.44 21.43
C PHE A 444 -15.17 -45.97 20.01
N ILE A 445 -14.12 -45.91 19.18
CA ILE A 445 -14.13 -46.43 17.81
C ILE A 445 -14.40 -47.96 17.82
N ASP A 446 -13.79 -48.69 18.74
CA ASP A 446 -13.98 -50.15 18.88
C ASP A 446 -15.41 -50.53 19.29
N GLN A 447 -16.11 -49.67 20.00
CA GLN A 447 -17.50 -49.86 20.39
C GLN A 447 -18.51 -49.59 19.26
N GLN A 448 -18.06 -48.95 18.17
CA GLN A 448 -18.90 -48.70 16.99
C GLN A 448 -18.76 -49.81 15.95
N SER A 449 -19.77 -49.98 15.12
CA SER A 449 -19.78 -51.02 14.07
C SER A 449 -19.11 -50.53 12.76
N PHE A 450 -17.96 -49.88 12.87
CA PHE A 450 -17.18 -49.52 11.68
C PHE A 450 -16.65 -50.75 10.96
N ASP A 451 -16.54 -50.69 9.65
CA ASP A 451 -15.74 -51.67 8.94
C ASP A 451 -14.25 -51.57 9.35
N PRO A 452 -13.48 -52.66 9.23
CA PRO A 452 -12.08 -52.73 9.74
C PRO A 452 -11.17 -51.64 9.12
N GLU A 453 -11.37 -51.29 7.85
CA GLU A 453 -10.57 -50.28 7.17
C GLU A 453 -10.86 -48.86 7.72
N THR A 454 -12.13 -48.52 7.87
CA THR A 454 -12.55 -47.25 8.46
C THR A 454 -12.11 -47.13 9.93
N ALA A 455 -12.29 -48.20 10.74
CA ALA A 455 -11.83 -48.21 12.12
C ALA A 455 -10.31 -48.00 12.24
N ALA A 456 -9.52 -48.72 11.42
CA ALA A 456 -8.06 -48.57 11.41
C ALA A 456 -7.63 -47.17 11.02
N ARG A 457 -8.26 -46.57 10.03
CA ARG A 457 -7.98 -45.21 9.57
C ARG A 457 -8.30 -44.16 10.65
N LEU A 458 -9.45 -44.31 11.33
CA LEU A 458 -9.83 -43.39 12.40
C LEU A 458 -8.90 -43.46 13.60
N LYS A 459 -8.47 -44.69 14.02
CA LYS A 459 -7.51 -44.91 15.10
C LYS A 459 -6.11 -44.37 14.77
N ALA A 460 -5.75 -44.31 13.50
CA ALA A 460 -4.47 -43.72 13.07
C ALA A 460 -4.45 -42.17 13.14
N LEU A 461 -5.63 -41.55 13.29
CA LEU A 461 -5.70 -40.08 13.42
C LEU A 461 -5.23 -39.63 14.82
N THR A 462 -4.47 -38.55 14.80
CA THR A 462 -4.12 -37.76 15.98
C THR A 462 -4.49 -36.31 15.72
N PRO A 463 -4.60 -35.46 16.75
CA PRO A 463 -4.76 -34.01 16.51
C PRO A 463 -3.69 -33.44 15.57
N ALA A 464 -2.43 -33.92 15.67
CA ALA A 464 -1.33 -33.47 14.84
C ALA A 464 -1.41 -33.96 13.36
N THR A 465 -2.09 -35.08 13.10
CA THR A 465 -2.24 -35.63 11.72
C THR A 465 -3.56 -35.28 11.05
N TYR A 466 -4.51 -34.74 11.81
CA TYR A 466 -5.83 -34.35 11.31
C TYR A 466 -5.82 -32.94 10.73
N THR A 467 -4.96 -32.68 9.76
CA THR A 467 -4.80 -31.38 9.09
C THR A 467 -5.40 -31.34 7.66
N GLY A 468 -6.05 -32.42 7.25
CA GLY A 468 -6.64 -32.55 5.91
C GLY A 468 -5.61 -32.33 4.80
N VAL A 469 -5.90 -31.43 3.89
CA VAL A 469 -5.03 -31.04 2.76
C VAL A 469 -4.37 -29.68 2.98
N ALA A 470 -4.27 -29.19 4.21
CA ALA A 470 -3.77 -27.86 4.54
C ALA A 470 -2.39 -27.57 3.91
N SER A 471 -1.47 -28.54 3.95
CA SER A 471 -0.14 -28.41 3.32
C SER A 471 -0.23 -28.15 1.81
N GLN A 472 -1.15 -28.83 1.10
CA GLN A 472 -1.33 -28.66 -0.34
C GLN A 472 -1.96 -27.30 -0.69
N LEU A 473 -2.80 -26.75 0.20
CA LEU A 473 -3.48 -25.46 0.01
C LEU A 473 -2.49 -24.27 0.05
N VAL A 474 -1.32 -24.44 0.65
CA VAL A 474 -0.28 -23.40 0.68
C VAL A 474 0.13 -22.96 -0.73
N ALA A 475 0.13 -23.86 -1.70
CA ALA A 475 0.46 -23.56 -3.10
C ALA A 475 -0.44 -22.49 -3.74
N PHE A 476 -1.66 -22.29 -3.25
CA PHE A 476 -2.60 -21.28 -3.75
C PHE A 476 -2.36 -19.88 -3.14
N GLY A 477 -1.47 -19.76 -2.16
CA GLY A 477 -1.11 -18.46 -1.58
C GLY A 477 -0.22 -17.61 -2.48
N ARG A 478 0.42 -18.22 -3.48
CA ARG A 478 1.35 -17.56 -4.40
C ARG A 478 0.66 -16.86 -5.57
#